data_9660360c4c9913cab736db94e0daff47
#
_entry.id   9660360c4c9913cab736db94e0daff47
#
_cell.length_a   1.000
_cell.length_b   1.000
_cell.length_c   1.000
_cell.angle_alpha   90.00
_cell.angle_beta   90.00
_cell.angle_gamma   90.00
#
_symmetry.space_group_name_H-M   'P 1'
#
loop_
_entity.id
_entity.type
_entity.pdbx_description
1 polymer ?
#
loop_
_entity_poly.entity_id
_entity_poly.type
_entity_poly.pdbx_seq_one_letter_code
_entity_poly.pdbx_strand_id
1 'polypeptide(L)'
;MIRSPKAPTTPRLALWLWLIALVLLPTARAAEHSLYVDLGVEQQKTSWLFLVEPGLSIQTRPFALRLAAPLRFDMEDRFHLWSRDWDALSDAGRVLRELSLRVHDGAFRLFLGNLTHTTFGHGTLVQGFIASLDPDAMPLGANARLQLGPVALEAMVSDVFGPEIFGGNLSLEPVSLFGPTYDRLHLTGTFVADPTAPGDAREDGTRGDSSWVILYGVGLDWAVVRTERWQIAPYFDANFNGRGYGFHAGLLADVVFRPLKLSLRAEWRWAQAPYAPDYFDLAYAIERRDFWAAGELPISQAEAVAAIDWAHSGKVELRAESGPLSATAVLAAMGQDLFNASVVVNAVAGDFELSVFGALRHFEFGHNPDRALGLAEARYRFLDYFYTWLSAGQLYRLDESGRASALFTWSTGVGVAFLLNPPPEPNR
;
A
#
# COMPACT_ATOMS: atom_id res chain seq x y z
N MET A 1 -20.50 20.94 -32.42
CA MET A 1 -19.57 21.69 -31.55
C MET A 1 -19.93 21.39 -30.10
N ILE A 2 -19.29 20.41 -29.52
CA ILE A 2 -19.47 20.06 -28.11
C ILE A 2 -18.43 20.85 -27.33
N ARG A 3 -18.86 21.73 -26.43
CA ARG A 3 -17.96 22.49 -25.57
C ARG A 3 -17.36 21.52 -24.53
N SER A 4 -16.04 21.38 -24.54
CA SER A 4 -15.32 20.67 -23.49
C SER A 4 -15.61 21.30 -22.13
N PRO A 5 -15.82 20.50 -21.07
CA PRO A 5 -15.98 21.04 -19.72
C PRO A 5 -14.67 21.70 -19.30
N LYS A 6 -14.76 22.90 -18.72
CA LYS A 6 -13.61 23.60 -18.14
C LYS A 6 -13.08 22.78 -16.98
N ALA A 7 -11.78 22.48 -16.99
CA ALA A 7 -11.08 21.82 -15.91
C ALA A 7 -11.34 22.53 -14.56
N PRO A 8 -11.58 21.78 -13.48
CA PRO A 8 -11.81 22.38 -12.16
C PRO A 8 -10.52 23.03 -11.65
N THR A 9 -10.68 24.11 -10.92
CA THR A 9 -9.63 24.98 -10.39
C THR A 9 -8.91 24.33 -9.19
N THR A 10 -8.08 23.31 -9.45
CA THR A 10 -7.25 22.59 -8.47
C THR A 10 -6.33 23.46 -7.60
N PRO A 11 -5.79 24.64 -8.03
CA PRO A 11 -4.91 25.44 -7.18
C PRO A 11 -5.59 26.01 -5.94
N ARG A 12 -6.94 26.13 -5.93
CA ARG A 12 -7.66 26.67 -4.76
C ARG A 12 -7.70 25.68 -3.59
N LEU A 13 -7.82 24.37 -3.84
CA LEU A 13 -7.85 23.37 -2.78
C LEU A 13 -6.48 23.26 -2.09
N ALA A 14 -5.40 23.28 -2.87
CA ALA A 14 -4.03 23.28 -2.34
C ALA A 14 -3.78 24.52 -1.46
N LEU A 15 -4.25 25.69 -1.86
CA LEU A 15 -4.12 26.93 -1.09
C LEU A 15 -4.88 26.85 0.23
N TRP A 16 -6.09 26.28 0.26
CA TRP A 16 -6.87 26.10 1.48
C TRP A 16 -6.23 25.12 2.45
N LEU A 17 -5.67 24.02 1.95
CA LEU A 17 -4.92 23.05 2.77
C LEU A 17 -3.67 23.69 3.39
N TRP A 18 -2.95 24.53 2.65
CA TRP A 18 -1.82 25.30 3.16
C TRP A 18 -2.24 26.31 4.22
N LEU A 19 -3.36 27.01 4.05
CA LEU A 19 -3.90 27.94 5.03
C LEU A 19 -4.36 27.24 6.31
N ILE A 20 -4.99 26.08 6.21
CA ILE A 20 -5.40 25.26 7.36
C ILE A 20 -4.15 24.75 8.11
N ALA A 21 -3.12 24.30 7.40
CA ALA A 21 -1.86 23.89 8.01
C ALA A 21 -1.19 25.05 8.78
N LEU A 22 -1.17 26.26 8.22
CA LEU A 22 -0.63 27.46 8.87
C LEU A 22 -1.39 27.87 10.15
N VAL A 23 -2.70 27.65 10.20
CA VAL A 23 -3.54 27.95 11.38
C VAL A 23 -3.33 26.92 12.50
N LEU A 24 -2.95 25.69 12.18
CA LEU A 24 -2.73 24.63 13.16
C LEU A 24 -1.33 24.63 13.79
N LEU A 25 -0.41 25.44 13.28
CA LEU A 25 0.98 25.53 13.77
C LEU A 25 1.19 25.97 15.24
N PRO A 26 0.33 26.80 15.88
CA PRO A 26 0.67 27.38 17.19
C PRO A 26 0.46 26.48 18.42
N THR A 27 -0.16 25.31 18.31
CA THR A 27 -0.66 24.59 19.49
C THR A 27 0.13 23.35 19.90
N ALA A 28 1.15 22.95 19.15
CA ALA A 28 1.85 21.67 19.39
C ALA A 28 3.18 21.86 20.11
N ARG A 29 3.17 21.71 21.44
CA ARG A 29 4.41 21.51 22.24
C ARG A 29 4.98 20.11 21.97
N ALA A 30 6.26 20.04 21.62
CA ALA A 30 7.04 18.82 21.29
C ALA A 30 6.63 18.16 19.95
N ALA A 31 6.52 18.95 18.89
CA ALA A 31 6.25 18.49 17.55
C ALA A 31 7.49 18.73 16.66
N GLU A 32 7.81 17.77 15.83
CA GLU A 32 8.76 17.98 14.75
C GLU A 32 8.02 18.59 13.57
N HIS A 33 8.32 19.85 13.28
CA HIS A 33 7.79 20.55 12.12
C HIS A 33 8.93 20.83 11.17
N SER A 34 8.77 20.50 9.90
CA SER A 34 9.74 20.84 8.89
C SER A 34 9.10 21.40 7.64
N LEU A 35 9.71 22.43 7.10
CA LEU A 35 9.54 22.85 5.71
C LEU A 35 10.69 22.25 4.91
N TYR A 36 10.39 21.67 3.77
CA TYR A 36 11.43 21.13 2.91
C TYR A 36 11.22 21.52 1.45
N VAL A 37 12.31 21.50 0.71
CA VAL A 37 12.30 21.65 -0.75
C VAL A 37 13.24 20.61 -1.32
N ASP A 38 12.72 19.75 -2.18
CA ASP A 38 13.48 18.80 -2.97
C ASP A 38 13.70 19.34 -4.37
N LEU A 39 14.94 19.26 -4.86
CA LEU A 39 15.33 19.57 -6.22
C LEU A 39 15.97 18.34 -6.82
N GLY A 40 15.50 17.90 -7.98
CA GLY A 40 16.01 16.67 -8.55
C GLY A 40 15.82 16.54 -10.05
N VAL A 41 16.32 15.44 -10.56
CA VAL A 41 16.13 15.01 -11.94
C VAL A 41 15.54 13.61 -11.90
N GLU A 42 14.55 13.39 -12.72
CA GLU A 42 13.86 12.12 -12.86
C GLU A 42 13.88 11.69 -14.33
N GLN A 43 14.08 10.41 -14.58
CA GLN A 43 13.90 9.82 -15.89
C GLN A 43 12.72 8.86 -15.87
N GLN A 44 11.76 9.08 -16.75
CA GLN A 44 10.65 8.18 -17.01
C GLN A 44 10.68 7.75 -18.47
N LYS A 45 10.98 6.47 -18.74
CA LYS A 45 11.24 5.97 -20.12
C LYS A 45 12.35 6.78 -20.78
N THR A 46 11.97 7.59 -21.78
CA THR A 46 12.88 8.46 -22.53
C THR A 46 12.82 9.92 -22.09
N SER A 47 11.82 10.32 -21.32
CA SER A 47 11.65 11.72 -20.90
C SER A 47 12.47 12.05 -19.67
N TRP A 48 13.15 13.19 -19.71
CA TRP A 48 13.88 13.75 -18.59
C TRP A 48 13.08 14.88 -17.96
N LEU A 49 12.83 14.75 -16.67
CA LEU A 49 12.02 15.69 -15.89
C LEU A 49 12.88 16.36 -14.83
N PHE A 50 12.78 17.68 -14.72
CA PHE A 50 13.30 18.42 -13.58
C PHE A 50 12.25 18.51 -12.51
N LEU A 51 12.55 18.09 -11.28
CA LEU A 51 11.65 18.05 -10.14
C LEU A 51 11.94 19.21 -9.18
N VAL A 52 10.87 19.90 -8.78
CA VAL A 52 10.85 20.83 -7.65
C VAL A 52 9.71 20.41 -6.75
N GLU A 53 9.99 19.95 -5.54
CA GLU A 53 8.94 19.52 -4.60
C GLU A 53 9.06 20.30 -3.28
N PRO A 54 8.36 21.43 -3.13
CA PRO A 54 8.18 22.05 -1.83
C PRO A 54 7.23 21.23 -0.98
N GLY A 55 7.51 21.11 0.32
CA GLY A 55 6.69 20.34 1.22
C GLY A 55 6.71 20.84 2.66
N LEU A 56 5.71 20.36 3.41
CA LEU A 56 5.51 20.61 4.83
C LEU A 56 5.27 19.29 5.54
N SER A 57 5.99 19.05 6.61
CA SER A 57 5.75 17.93 7.53
C SER A 57 5.48 18.48 8.92
N ILE A 58 4.37 18.03 9.50
CA ILE A 58 3.98 18.32 10.89
C ILE A 58 3.79 16.99 11.57
N GLN A 59 4.53 16.71 12.62
CA GLN A 59 4.41 15.47 13.36
C GLN A 59 4.25 15.77 14.86
N THR A 60 3.12 15.33 15.40
CA THR A 60 2.80 15.38 16.84
C THR A 60 2.38 13.98 17.30
N ARG A 61 2.22 13.75 18.59
CA ARG A 61 1.74 12.43 19.07
C ARG A 61 0.39 12.01 18.49
N PRO A 62 -0.67 12.88 18.50
CA PRO A 62 -1.97 12.47 17.98
C PRO A 62 -2.13 12.66 16.46
N PHE A 63 -1.24 13.42 15.81
CA PHE A 63 -1.46 13.92 14.47
C PHE A 63 -0.17 13.98 13.66
N ALA A 64 -0.20 13.49 12.43
CA ALA A 64 0.83 13.76 11.43
C ALA A 64 0.19 14.28 10.14
N LEU A 65 0.81 15.30 9.54
CA LEU A 65 0.45 15.85 8.25
C LEU A 65 1.71 15.98 7.41
N ARG A 66 1.69 15.43 6.20
CA ARG A 66 2.72 15.64 5.19
C ARG A 66 2.06 16.14 3.91
N LEU A 67 2.39 17.35 3.54
CA LEU A 67 2.00 17.96 2.28
C LEU A 67 3.23 18.08 1.38
N ALA A 68 3.04 17.87 0.08
CA ALA A 68 4.05 18.09 -0.94
C ALA A 68 3.38 18.64 -2.21
N ALA A 69 4.15 19.32 -3.05
CA ALA A 69 3.69 19.77 -4.34
C ALA A 69 4.75 19.47 -5.39
N PRO A 70 4.82 18.19 -5.89
CA PRO A 70 5.79 17.82 -6.89
C PRO A 70 5.47 18.54 -8.21
N LEU A 71 6.34 19.45 -8.60
CA LEU A 71 6.30 20.16 -9.87
C LEU A 71 7.37 19.56 -10.77
N ARG A 72 6.96 18.85 -11.79
CA ARG A 72 7.83 18.24 -12.78
C ARG A 72 7.81 19.06 -14.05
N PHE A 73 8.98 19.33 -14.60
CA PHE A 73 9.14 20.10 -15.81
C PHE A 73 9.86 19.25 -16.86
N ASP A 74 9.27 19.11 -18.04
CA ASP A 74 9.89 18.40 -19.14
C ASP A 74 11.11 19.17 -19.65
N MET A 75 12.30 18.57 -19.53
CA MET A 75 13.56 19.20 -19.92
C MET A 75 13.76 19.24 -21.45
N GLU A 76 13.07 18.36 -22.16
CA GLU A 76 13.14 18.28 -23.63
C GLU A 76 12.15 19.21 -24.30
N ASP A 77 11.02 19.52 -23.63
CA ASP A 77 10.00 20.46 -24.14
C ASP A 77 10.03 21.80 -23.36
N ARG A 78 11.13 22.55 -23.48
CA ARG A 78 11.30 23.93 -22.98
C ARG A 78 10.86 24.15 -21.53
N PHE A 79 11.04 23.16 -20.67
CA PHE A 79 10.62 23.18 -19.27
C PHE A 79 9.10 23.41 -19.09
N HIS A 80 8.29 22.82 -19.96
CA HIS A 80 6.84 22.81 -19.73
C HIS A 80 6.50 21.94 -18.50
N LEU A 81 5.50 22.39 -17.74
CA LEU A 81 5.00 21.63 -16.61
C LEU A 81 4.40 20.31 -17.11
N TRP A 82 4.82 19.20 -16.50
CA TRP A 82 4.33 17.86 -16.79
C TRP A 82 2.88 17.72 -16.31
N SER A 83 1.92 17.96 -17.22
CA SER A 83 0.50 18.09 -16.90
C SER A 83 -0.16 16.80 -16.44
N ARG A 84 0.41 15.63 -16.77
CA ARG A 84 -0.11 14.31 -16.36
C ARG A 84 -0.19 14.12 -14.86
N ASP A 85 0.61 14.84 -14.10
CA ASP A 85 0.60 14.81 -12.63
C ASP A 85 -0.62 15.51 -12.02
N TRP A 86 -1.40 16.25 -12.81
CA TRP A 86 -2.41 17.18 -12.33
C TRP A 86 -3.68 17.16 -13.19
N ASP A 87 -3.95 16.06 -13.87
CA ASP A 87 -5.06 15.95 -14.83
C ASP A 87 -6.33 15.32 -14.20
N ALA A 88 -6.21 14.71 -13.03
CA ALA A 88 -7.31 14.06 -12.32
C ALA A 88 -7.43 14.51 -10.85
N LEU A 89 -8.62 14.41 -10.27
CA LEU A 89 -8.82 14.62 -8.82
C LEU A 89 -8.15 13.53 -7.98
N SER A 90 -7.98 12.35 -8.52
CA SER A 90 -7.23 11.26 -7.89
C SER A 90 -5.78 11.64 -7.60
N ASP A 91 -5.21 12.63 -8.31
CA ASP A 91 -3.86 13.13 -8.05
C ASP A 91 -3.72 13.95 -6.75
N ALA A 92 -4.81 14.14 -6.01
CA ALA A 92 -4.77 14.80 -4.71
C ALA A 92 -3.84 14.10 -3.70
N GLY A 93 -3.60 12.78 -3.85
CA GLY A 93 -2.62 12.03 -3.08
C GLY A 93 -1.17 12.51 -3.29
N ARG A 94 -0.88 13.21 -4.41
CA ARG A 94 0.41 13.86 -4.64
C ARG A 94 0.63 15.03 -3.70
N VAL A 95 -0.46 15.75 -3.36
CA VAL A 95 -0.40 16.91 -2.45
C VAL A 95 -0.51 16.46 -1.00
N LEU A 96 -1.52 15.65 -0.68
CA LEU A 96 -1.70 15.08 0.65
C LEU A 96 -1.01 13.72 0.74
N ARG A 97 0.27 13.72 1.06
CA ARG A 97 1.07 12.49 1.19
C ARG A 97 0.64 11.67 2.40
N GLU A 98 0.31 12.37 3.48
CA GLU A 98 -0.12 11.77 4.73
C GLU A 98 -0.94 12.74 5.55
N LEU A 99 -2.07 12.27 6.03
CA LEU A 99 -2.79 12.81 7.19
C LEU A 99 -3.08 11.63 8.11
N SER A 100 -2.42 11.57 9.23
CA SER A 100 -2.70 10.53 10.23
C SER A 100 -3.17 11.14 11.53
N LEU A 101 -4.19 10.53 12.13
CA LEU A 101 -4.77 10.91 13.40
C LEU A 101 -4.82 9.69 14.31
N ARG A 102 -4.34 9.85 15.55
CA ARG A 102 -4.39 8.83 16.61
C ARG A 102 -4.97 9.46 17.86
N VAL A 103 -6.15 9.02 18.26
CA VAL A 103 -6.88 9.58 19.42
C VAL A 103 -7.07 8.46 20.46
N HIS A 104 -7.16 8.84 21.72
CA HIS A 104 -7.36 7.94 22.86
C HIS A 104 -6.35 6.78 22.87
N ASP A 105 -5.04 7.11 22.87
CA ASP A 105 -3.94 6.14 22.87
C ASP A 105 -3.98 5.11 21.73
N GLY A 106 -4.59 5.52 20.61
CA GLY A 106 -4.72 4.71 19.41
C GLY A 106 -5.98 3.86 19.30
N ALA A 107 -6.96 4.06 20.21
CA ALA A 107 -8.28 3.46 20.08
C ALA A 107 -8.98 3.90 18.78
N PHE A 108 -8.72 5.12 18.32
CA PHE A 108 -9.09 5.57 16.96
C PHE A 108 -7.85 5.96 16.19
N ARG A 109 -7.76 5.44 14.97
CA ARG A 109 -6.72 5.80 14.00
C ARG A 109 -7.39 6.11 12.66
N LEU A 110 -6.94 7.18 12.03
CA LEU A 110 -7.32 7.56 10.68
C LEU A 110 -6.04 7.82 9.89
N PHE A 111 -5.97 7.31 8.69
CA PHE A 111 -4.95 7.60 7.70
C PHE A 111 -5.63 8.06 6.42
N LEU A 112 -5.16 9.16 5.85
CA LEU A 112 -5.48 9.64 4.51
C LEU A 112 -4.15 9.84 3.78
N GLY A 113 -4.05 9.32 2.58
CA GLY A 113 -2.83 9.36 1.76
C GLY A 113 -2.82 8.23 0.75
N ASN A 114 -1.69 8.01 0.09
CA ASN A 114 -1.56 6.85 -0.78
C ASN A 114 -1.50 5.58 0.10
N LEU A 115 -2.47 4.67 -0.06
CA LEU A 115 -2.48 3.41 0.68
C LEU A 115 -1.37 2.50 0.18
N THR A 116 -0.52 2.08 1.10
CA THR A 116 0.54 1.12 0.86
C THR A 116 0.48 0.01 1.90
N HIS A 117 0.61 -1.24 1.46
CA HIS A 117 0.70 -2.42 2.34
C HIS A 117 -0.49 -2.60 3.30
N THR A 118 -1.72 -2.24 2.87
CA THR A 118 -2.93 -2.48 3.67
C THR A 118 -3.25 -3.97 3.72
N THR A 119 -3.48 -4.50 4.92
CA THR A 119 -3.82 -5.92 5.13
C THR A 119 -4.97 -6.01 6.12
N PHE A 120 -5.96 -6.86 5.84
CA PHE A 120 -7.09 -7.13 6.74
C PHE A 120 -7.03 -8.53 7.31
N GLY A 121 -7.31 -8.67 8.61
CA GLY A 121 -7.31 -9.96 9.32
C GLY A 121 -5.99 -10.71 9.13
N HIS A 122 -6.07 -11.97 8.74
CA HIS A 122 -4.90 -12.78 8.39
C HIS A 122 -4.36 -12.50 6.96
N GLY A 123 -4.94 -11.54 6.21
CA GLY A 123 -4.52 -11.20 4.85
C GLY A 123 -4.89 -12.25 3.81
N THR A 124 -5.93 -13.01 4.02
CA THR A 124 -6.39 -14.04 3.09
C THR A 124 -7.24 -13.49 1.95
N LEU A 125 -7.83 -12.29 2.13
CA LEU A 125 -8.55 -11.52 1.12
C LEU A 125 -7.79 -10.27 0.67
N VAL A 126 -7.23 -9.53 1.63
CA VAL A 126 -6.46 -8.30 1.41
C VAL A 126 -5.11 -8.43 2.04
N GLN A 127 -4.06 -8.44 1.24
CA GLN A 127 -2.69 -8.54 1.73
C GLN A 127 -1.74 -7.60 1.04
N GLY A 128 -1.19 -6.68 1.83
CA GLY A 128 -0.19 -5.76 1.34
C GLY A 128 -0.71 -4.89 0.19
N PHE A 129 -2.04 -4.65 0.14
CA PHE A 129 -2.68 -3.88 -0.93
C PHE A 129 -2.02 -2.51 -1.10
N ILE A 130 -1.73 -2.17 -2.36
CA ILE A 130 -1.19 -0.88 -2.78
C ILE A 130 -2.20 -0.25 -3.73
N ALA A 131 -2.62 0.98 -3.44
CA ALA A 131 -3.68 1.65 -4.19
C ALA A 131 -3.27 2.02 -5.62
N SER A 132 -1.99 2.30 -5.86
CA SER A 132 -1.45 2.52 -7.21
C SER A 132 0.01 2.10 -7.30
N LEU A 133 0.36 1.49 -8.42
CA LEU A 133 1.74 1.21 -8.85
C LEU A 133 2.12 2.07 -10.07
N ASP A 134 1.22 2.93 -10.54
CA ASP A 134 1.49 3.88 -11.61
C ASP A 134 2.03 5.18 -11.00
N PRO A 135 3.25 5.61 -11.36
CA PRO A 135 3.83 6.84 -10.85
C PRO A 135 3.08 8.12 -11.26
N ASP A 136 2.26 8.05 -12.33
CA ASP A 136 1.41 9.17 -12.75
C ASP A 136 0.06 9.21 -12.01
N ALA A 137 -0.33 8.16 -11.30
CA ALA A 137 -1.56 8.10 -10.52
C ALA A 137 -1.25 7.95 -9.02
N MET A 138 -1.60 8.93 -8.23
CA MET A 138 -1.47 8.87 -6.76
C MET A 138 -2.83 9.09 -6.08
N PRO A 139 -3.67 8.05 -6.01
CA PRO A 139 -4.98 8.17 -5.40
C PRO A 139 -4.89 8.54 -3.93
N LEU A 140 -5.84 9.35 -3.49
CA LEU A 140 -6.00 9.69 -2.08
C LEU A 140 -6.86 8.63 -1.39
N GLY A 141 -6.24 7.57 -0.92
CA GLY A 141 -6.93 6.54 -0.16
C GLY A 141 -7.16 6.93 1.30
N ALA A 142 -8.00 6.16 1.96
CA ALA A 142 -8.26 6.27 3.39
C ALA A 142 -8.26 4.91 4.07
N ASN A 143 -7.74 4.87 5.29
CA ASN A 143 -7.88 3.73 6.21
C ASN A 143 -8.25 4.26 7.59
N ALA A 144 -9.26 3.66 8.21
CA ALA A 144 -9.69 4.00 9.57
C ALA A 144 -9.79 2.75 10.43
N ARG A 145 -9.36 2.84 11.69
CA ARG A 145 -9.51 1.79 12.69
C ARG A 145 -10.08 2.36 13.98
N LEU A 146 -11.07 1.66 14.53
CA LEU A 146 -11.69 1.96 15.82
C LEU A 146 -11.61 0.72 16.71
N GLN A 147 -11.02 0.86 17.90
CA GLN A 147 -10.92 -0.17 18.93
C GLN A 147 -11.86 0.18 20.09
N LEU A 148 -12.85 -0.65 20.36
CA LEU A 148 -13.81 -0.50 21.44
C LEU A 148 -13.75 -1.72 22.38
N GLY A 149 -12.80 -1.70 23.30
CA GLY A 149 -12.53 -2.86 24.16
C GLY A 149 -12.19 -4.10 23.32
N PRO A 150 -12.99 -5.20 23.42
CA PRO A 150 -12.72 -6.43 22.69
C PRO A 150 -13.12 -6.39 21.20
N VAL A 151 -13.66 -5.29 20.72
CA VAL A 151 -14.10 -5.13 19.34
C VAL A 151 -13.20 -4.14 18.61
N ALA A 152 -12.70 -4.51 17.45
CA ALA A 152 -12.01 -3.61 16.53
C ALA A 152 -12.73 -3.58 15.18
N LEU A 153 -12.89 -2.39 14.62
CA LEU A 153 -13.41 -2.12 13.29
C LEU A 153 -12.31 -1.47 12.46
N GLU A 154 -12.10 -1.98 11.27
CA GLU A 154 -11.25 -1.35 10.25
C GLU A 154 -12.06 -1.12 8.99
N ALA A 155 -11.77 -0.02 8.28
CA ALA A 155 -12.36 0.28 6.99
C ALA A 155 -11.30 0.93 6.09
N MET A 156 -11.36 0.64 4.79
CA MET A 156 -10.52 1.30 3.80
C MET A 156 -11.30 1.68 2.55
N VAL A 157 -10.78 2.65 1.84
CA VAL A 157 -11.16 2.99 0.46
C VAL A 157 -9.90 3.35 -0.31
N SER A 158 -9.78 2.84 -1.54
CA SER A 158 -8.57 3.03 -2.37
C SER A 158 -8.39 4.47 -2.84
N ASP A 159 -9.48 5.18 -3.11
CA ASP A 159 -9.52 6.59 -3.47
C ASP A 159 -10.82 7.22 -2.97
N VAL A 160 -10.74 8.33 -2.23
CA VAL A 160 -11.91 9.03 -1.69
C VAL A 160 -12.69 9.81 -2.76
N PHE A 161 -12.08 10.11 -3.90
CA PHE A 161 -12.71 10.82 -5.01
C PHE A 161 -13.30 9.92 -6.08
N GLY A 162 -12.78 8.71 -6.21
CA GLY A 162 -13.24 7.71 -7.18
C GLY A 162 -13.00 6.30 -6.63
N PRO A 163 -13.81 5.83 -5.66
CA PRO A 163 -13.55 4.56 -5.00
C PRO A 163 -13.64 3.40 -5.98
N GLU A 164 -12.48 2.81 -6.28
CA GLU A 164 -12.40 1.56 -7.04
C GLU A 164 -12.52 0.35 -6.12
N ILE A 165 -11.97 0.44 -4.90
CA ILE A 165 -12.00 -0.63 -3.92
C ILE A 165 -12.36 -0.04 -2.57
N PHE A 166 -13.25 -0.71 -1.87
CA PHE A 166 -13.53 -0.42 -0.47
C PHE A 166 -13.74 -1.71 0.31
N GLY A 167 -13.46 -1.65 1.61
CA GLY A 167 -13.61 -2.83 2.44
C GLY A 167 -13.56 -2.51 3.92
N GLY A 168 -13.81 -3.54 4.71
CA GLY A 168 -13.74 -3.46 6.15
C GLY A 168 -13.44 -4.80 6.81
N ASN A 169 -12.96 -4.71 8.03
CA ASN A 169 -12.68 -5.85 8.88
C ASN A 169 -13.24 -5.60 10.27
N LEU A 170 -13.99 -6.56 10.78
CA LEU A 170 -14.46 -6.63 12.17
C LEU A 170 -13.62 -7.67 12.89
N SER A 171 -13.03 -7.30 14.02
CA SER A 171 -12.28 -8.20 14.90
C SER A 171 -12.94 -8.22 16.29
N LEU A 172 -13.08 -9.41 16.86
CA LEU A 172 -13.71 -9.63 18.16
C LEU A 172 -12.84 -10.58 19.00
N GLU A 173 -12.58 -10.19 20.24
CA GLU A 173 -11.93 -11.00 21.29
C GLU A 173 -12.99 -11.47 22.32
N PRO A 174 -13.82 -12.47 21.99
CA PRO A 174 -15.03 -12.77 22.78
C PRO A 174 -14.74 -13.20 24.20
N VAL A 175 -13.61 -13.86 24.42
CA VAL A 175 -13.24 -14.42 25.72
C VAL A 175 -12.63 -13.37 26.63
N SER A 176 -12.13 -12.26 26.10
CA SER A 176 -11.64 -11.13 26.90
C SER A 176 -12.76 -10.46 27.72
N LEU A 177 -14.02 -10.67 27.34
CA LEU A 177 -15.19 -10.25 28.13
C LEU A 177 -15.26 -10.92 29.49
N PHE A 178 -14.64 -12.08 29.68
CA PHE A 178 -14.59 -12.83 30.94
C PHE A 178 -13.32 -12.57 31.76
N GLY A 179 -12.39 -11.76 31.23
CA GLY A 179 -11.17 -11.31 31.89
C GLY A 179 -9.95 -11.26 30.99
N PRO A 180 -8.94 -10.44 31.34
CA PRO A 180 -7.78 -10.17 30.48
C PRO A 180 -6.87 -11.39 30.26
N THR A 181 -7.01 -12.45 31.03
CA THR A 181 -6.24 -13.69 30.88
C THR A 181 -6.74 -14.55 29.71
N TYR A 182 -7.92 -14.26 29.19
CA TYR A 182 -8.61 -15.05 28.18
C TYR A 182 -8.59 -14.40 26.77
N ASP A 183 -7.77 -13.38 26.55
CA ASP A 183 -7.61 -12.67 25.26
C ASP A 183 -6.83 -13.48 24.22
N ARG A 184 -7.14 -14.77 24.10
CA ARG A 184 -6.40 -15.71 23.23
C ARG A 184 -7.15 -16.11 21.98
N LEU A 185 -8.46 -15.96 21.98
CA LEU A 185 -9.32 -16.31 20.85
C LEU A 185 -9.75 -15.02 20.14
N HIS A 186 -9.43 -14.94 18.85
CA HIS A 186 -9.84 -13.84 18.00
C HIS A 186 -10.74 -14.36 16.89
N LEU A 187 -11.84 -13.66 16.66
CA LEU A 187 -12.75 -13.88 15.53
C LEU A 187 -12.65 -12.68 14.60
N THR A 188 -12.61 -12.92 13.32
CA THR A 188 -12.57 -11.87 12.31
C THR A 188 -13.67 -12.05 11.28
N GLY A 189 -14.19 -10.93 10.77
CA GLY A 189 -15.07 -10.89 9.62
C GLY A 189 -14.58 -9.84 8.65
N THR A 190 -14.29 -10.20 7.42
CA THR A 190 -13.76 -9.31 6.39
C THR A 190 -14.72 -9.20 5.22
N PHE A 191 -14.88 -8.00 4.70
CA PHE A 191 -15.63 -7.70 3.49
C PHE A 191 -14.81 -6.75 2.62
N VAL A 192 -14.72 -7.03 1.31
CA VAL A 192 -14.08 -6.15 0.32
C VAL A 192 -14.83 -6.22 -0.99
N ALA A 193 -14.95 -5.08 -1.66
CA ALA A 193 -15.61 -4.98 -2.95
C ALA A 193 -14.83 -4.07 -3.90
N ASP A 194 -14.84 -4.44 -5.18
CA ASP A 194 -14.53 -3.60 -6.33
C ASP A 194 -15.79 -3.47 -7.19
N PRO A 195 -16.50 -2.32 -7.11
CA PRO A 195 -17.71 -2.08 -7.91
C PRO A 195 -17.42 -1.78 -9.37
N THR A 196 -16.17 -1.56 -9.71
CA THR A 196 -15.70 -1.11 -11.03
C THR A 196 -14.73 -2.10 -11.66
N ALA A 197 -14.73 -3.37 -11.19
CA ALA A 197 -13.86 -4.40 -11.74
C ALA A 197 -14.10 -4.49 -13.27
N PRO A 198 -13.03 -4.41 -14.07
CA PRO A 198 -13.17 -4.42 -15.53
C PRO A 198 -13.83 -5.71 -16.01
N GLY A 199 -14.74 -5.58 -16.97
CA GLY A 199 -15.26 -6.72 -17.70
C GLY A 199 -14.23 -7.30 -18.66
N ASP A 200 -14.62 -8.39 -19.33
CA ASP A 200 -13.76 -9.14 -20.25
C ASP A 200 -13.28 -8.25 -21.41
N ALA A 201 -12.03 -8.43 -21.82
CA ALA A 201 -11.50 -7.80 -23.01
C ALA A 201 -12.16 -8.40 -24.27
N ARG A 202 -12.48 -7.55 -25.25
CA ARG A 202 -13.06 -7.95 -26.52
C ARG A 202 -12.05 -7.83 -27.65
N GLU A 203 -12.26 -8.57 -28.75
CA GLU A 203 -11.38 -8.53 -29.93
C GLU A 203 -11.25 -7.14 -30.58
N ASP A 204 -12.26 -6.28 -30.41
CA ASP A 204 -12.25 -4.90 -30.91
C ASP A 204 -11.43 -3.93 -30.03
N GLY A 205 -10.76 -4.43 -28.98
CA GLY A 205 -10.00 -3.65 -28.03
C GLY A 205 -10.85 -2.92 -26.96
N THR A 206 -12.18 -3.08 -27.01
CA THR A 206 -13.06 -2.58 -25.94
C THR A 206 -13.13 -3.60 -24.80
N ARG A 207 -13.61 -3.15 -23.64
CA ARG A 207 -13.92 -4.03 -22.51
C ARG A 207 -15.43 -4.15 -22.34
N GLY A 208 -15.84 -5.29 -21.82
CA GLY A 208 -17.21 -5.49 -21.36
C GLY A 208 -17.56 -4.50 -20.24
N ASP A 209 -18.86 -4.45 -19.91
CA ASP A 209 -19.32 -3.64 -18.78
C ASP A 209 -18.61 -4.05 -17.49
N SER A 210 -18.31 -3.06 -16.65
CA SER A 210 -17.72 -3.31 -15.33
C SER A 210 -18.68 -4.17 -14.49
N SER A 211 -18.11 -5.10 -13.75
CA SER A 211 -18.86 -5.97 -12.83
C SER A 211 -18.44 -5.70 -11.38
N TRP A 212 -19.31 -6.05 -10.46
CA TRP A 212 -18.97 -6.07 -9.05
C TRP A 212 -18.21 -7.34 -8.70
N VAL A 213 -17.03 -7.16 -8.10
CA VAL A 213 -16.33 -8.24 -7.42
C VAL A 213 -16.52 -8.04 -5.92
N ILE A 214 -17.14 -9.00 -5.25
CA ILE A 214 -17.41 -8.95 -3.81
C ILE A 214 -16.80 -10.18 -3.18
N LEU A 215 -15.91 -9.96 -2.19
CA LEU A 215 -15.35 -11.01 -1.37
C LEU A 215 -15.68 -10.76 0.10
N TYR A 216 -15.99 -11.82 0.82
CA TYR A 216 -16.18 -11.78 2.26
C TYR A 216 -15.64 -13.05 2.89
N GLY A 217 -15.28 -12.95 4.16
CA GLY A 217 -14.71 -14.06 4.89
C GLY A 217 -14.88 -13.95 6.39
N VAL A 218 -14.75 -15.08 7.04
CA VAL A 218 -14.68 -15.19 8.49
C VAL A 218 -13.42 -15.95 8.87
N GLY A 219 -12.79 -15.51 9.94
CA GLY A 219 -11.57 -16.13 10.43
C GLY A 219 -11.58 -16.29 11.95
N LEU A 220 -10.77 -17.21 12.40
CA LEU A 220 -10.49 -17.36 13.81
C LEU A 220 -9.01 -17.69 14.01
N ASP A 221 -8.43 -17.19 15.07
CA ASP A 221 -7.13 -17.62 15.58
C ASP A 221 -7.17 -17.83 17.10
N TRP A 222 -6.28 -18.69 17.54
CA TRP A 222 -6.16 -19.00 18.97
C TRP A 222 -4.70 -19.04 19.40
N ALA A 223 -4.27 -18.09 20.23
CA ALA A 223 -2.93 -18.07 20.80
C ALA A 223 -2.72 -19.22 21.80
N VAL A 224 -2.31 -20.40 21.29
CA VAL A 224 -2.07 -21.60 22.12
C VAL A 224 -0.83 -21.46 23.00
N VAL A 225 0.17 -20.70 22.54
CA VAL A 225 1.34 -20.29 23.33
C VAL A 225 1.41 -18.77 23.33
N ARG A 226 1.50 -18.18 24.52
CA ARG A 226 1.71 -16.74 24.68
C ARG A 226 2.59 -16.50 25.90
N THR A 227 3.83 -16.13 25.64
CA THR A 227 4.84 -15.76 26.63
C THR A 227 5.49 -14.44 26.21
N GLU A 228 6.39 -13.91 27.03
CA GLU A 228 7.16 -12.70 26.64
C GLU A 228 8.07 -12.92 25.42
N ARG A 229 8.45 -14.16 25.13
CA ARG A 229 9.38 -14.49 24.04
C ARG A 229 8.73 -15.21 22.87
N TRP A 230 7.63 -15.92 23.10
CA TRP A 230 6.98 -16.79 22.11
C TRP A 230 5.50 -16.52 22.06
N GLN A 231 4.99 -16.36 20.85
CA GLN A 231 3.56 -16.43 20.57
C GLN A 231 3.36 -17.41 19.42
N ILE A 232 2.45 -18.37 19.60
CA ILE A 232 2.08 -19.35 18.58
C ILE A 232 0.56 -19.38 18.51
N ALA A 233 0.00 -19.10 17.33
CA ALA A 233 -1.43 -19.07 17.11
C ALA A 233 -1.76 -19.79 15.80
N PRO A 234 -2.32 -21.01 15.84
CA PRO A 234 -3.00 -21.56 14.68
C PRO A 234 -4.21 -20.70 14.32
N TYR A 235 -4.51 -20.63 13.02
CA TYR A 235 -5.67 -19.91 12.51
C TYR A 235 -6.38 -20.66 11.40
N PHE A 236 -7.64 -20.29 11.18
CA PHE A 236 -8.46 -20.82 10.11
C PHE A 236 -9.34 -19.70 9.54
N ASP A 237 -9.39 -19.57 8.22
CA ASP A 237 -10.28 -18.65 7.51
C ASP A 237 -11.12 -19.38 6.47
N ALA A 238 -12.37 -18.96 6.34
CA ALA A 238 -13.28 -19.37 5.29
C ALA A 238 -13.72 -18.13 4.49
N ASN A 239 -13.45 -18.12 3.21
CA ASN A 239 -13.63 -16.97 2.34
C ASN A 239 -14.54 -17.32 1.15
N PHE A 240 -15.28 -16.32 0.65
CA PHE A 240 -16.30 -16.49 -0.38
C PHE A 240 -16.27 -15.32 -1.37
N ASN A 241 -16.58 -15.60 -2.64
CA ASN A 241 -16.80 -14.57 -3.66
C ASN A 241 -18.15 -14.79 -4.41
N GLY A 242 -19.19 -15.12 -3.70
CA GLY A 242 -20.53 -15.35 -4.26
C GLY A 242 -20.71 -16.71 -4.95
N ARG A 243 -19.77 -17.16 -5.78
CA ARG A 243 -19.85 -18.44 -6.50
C ARG A 243 -18.73 -19.42 -6.10
N GLY A 244 -17.57 -18.90 -5.73
CA GLY A 244 -16.43 -19.68 -5.29
C GLY A 244 -16.16 -19.50 -3.80
N TYR A 245 -15.36 -20.38 -3.24
CA TYR A 245 -14.96 -20.33 -1.85
C TYR A 245 -13.57 -20.89 -1.63
N GLY A 246 -12.98 -20.53 -0.49
CA GLY A 246 -11.67 -21.04 -0.10
C GLY A 246 -11.55 -21.19 1.40
N PHE A 247 -10.74 -22.14 1.81
CA PHE A 247 -10.37 -22.40 3.18
C PHE A 247 -8.87 -22.24 3.35
N HIS A 248 -8.48 -21.57 4.42
CA HIS A 248 -7.09 -21.32 4.77
C HIS A 248 -6.85 -21.86 6.17
N ALA A 249 -5.84 -22.67 6.34
CA ALA A 249 -5.39 -23.14 7.65
C ALA A 249 -3.91 -22.81 7.80
N GLY A 250 -3.57 -22.12 8.89
CA GLY A 250 -2.22 -21.62 9.04
C GLY A 250 -1.75 -21.54 10.49
N LEU A 251 -0.50 -21.10 10.61
CA LEU A 251 0.19 -20.88 11.86
C LEU A 251 0.87 -19.52 11.83
N LEU A 252 0.62 -18.74 12.88
CA LEU A 252 1.36 -17.52 13.21
C LEU A 252 2.33 -17.86 14.33
N ALA A 253 3.59 -17.49 14.19
CA ALA A 253 4.59 -17.67 15.22
C ALA A 253 5.47 -16.43 15.34
N ASP A 254 5.50 -15.84 16.53
CA ASP A 254 6.41 -14.74 16.88
C ASP A 254 7.47 -15.22 17.86
N VAL A 255 8.70 -14.81 17.64
CA VAL A 255 9.82 -15.07 18.54
C VAL A 255 10.59 -13.78 18.79
N VAL A 256 10.79 -13.43 20.04
CA VAL A 256 11.52 -12.24 20.47
C VAL A 256 12.85 -12.62 21.09
N PHE A 257 13.93 -12.31 20.37
CA PHE A 257 15.32 -12.34 20.86
C PHE A 257 15.83 -10.92 20.90
N ARG A 258 15.69 -10.20 21.97
CA ARG A 258 16.09 -8.78 22.03
C ARG A 258 17.52 -8.57 21.51
N PRO A 259 17.77 -7.69 20.52
CA PRO A 259 16.85 -6.71 19.95
C PRO A 259 16.01 -7.21 18.74
N LEU A 260 16.12 -8.48 18.33
CA LEU A 260 15.49 -9.06 17.16
C LEU A 260 14.10 -9.64 17.49
N LYS A 261 13.08 -9.30 16.67
CA LYS A 261 11.80 -9.99 16.60
C LYS A 261 11.69 -10.69 15.25
N LEU A 262 11.38 -11.97 15.27
CA LEU A 262 11.08 -12.77 14.10
C LEU A 262 9.61 -13.16 14.12
N SER A 263 8.92 -13.01 12.99
CA SER A 263 7.55 -13.47 12.79
C SER A 263 7.51 -14.40 11.60
N LEU A 264 6.83 -15.53 11.76
CA LEU A 264 6.56 -16.50 10.70
C LEU A 264 5.06 -16.65 10.55
N ARG A 265 4.59 -16.65 9.33
CA ARG A 265 3.28 -17.14 8.93
C ARG A 265 3.45 -18.24 7.91
N ALA A 266 2.86 -19.40 8.16
CA ALA A 266 2.79 -20.51 7.20
C ALA A 266 1.32 -20.89 7.02
N GLU A 267 0.88 -21.06 5.77
CA GLU A 267 -0.51 -21.24 5.42
C GLU A 267 -0.66 -22.30 4.35
N TRP A 268 -1.57 -23.23 4.56
CA TRP A 268 -2.13 -24.10 3.55
C TRP A 268 -3.48 -23.57 3.10
N ARG A 269 -3.77 -23.67 1.81
CA ARG A 269 -4.93 -23.11 1.15
C ARG A 269 -5.61 -24.16 0.29
N TRP A 270 -6.92 -24.15 0.32
CA TRP A 270 -7.76 -24.84 -0.62
C TRP A 270 -8.77 -23.87 -1.19
N ALA A 271 -8.86 -23.78 -2.52
CA ALA A 271 -9.68 -22.81 -3.21
C ALA A 271 -10.48 -23.48 -4.32
N GLN A 272 -11.73 -23.05 -4.48
CA GLN A 272 -12.59 -23.41 -5.61
C GLN A 272 -12.87 -22.17 -6.44
N ALA A 273 -12.60 -22.26 -7.73
CA ALA A 273 -12.88 -21.18 -8.67
C ALA A 273 -14.35 -20.74 -8.63
N PRO A 274 -14.66 -19.47 -8.79
CA PRO A 274 -13.78 -18.34 -9.09
C PRO A 274 -13.21 -17.59 -7.86
N TYR A 275 -13.00 -18.25 -6.74
CA TYR A 275 -12.31 -17.65 -5.59
C TYR A 275 -10.78 -17.77 -5.76
N ALA A 276 -10.05 -16.69 -5.49
CA ALA A 276 -8.59 -16.67 -5.40
C ALA A 276 -8.12 -16.17 -4.04
N PRO A 277 -7.15 -16.84 -3.41
CA PRO A 277 -6.47 -16.30 -2.23
C PRO A 277 -5.73 -15.00 -2.54
N ASP A 278 -5.63 -14.11 -1.53
CA ASP A 278 -4.95 -12.81 -1.65
C ASP A 278 -5.45 -11.97 -2.84
N TYR A 279 -6.76 -12.05 -3.15
CA TYR A 279 -7.34 -11.44 -4.35
C TYR A 279 -7.00 -9.95 -4.46
N PHE A 280 -7.08 -9.20 -3.36
CA PHE A 280 -6.69 -7.80 -3.29
C PHE A 280 -5.30 -7.69 -2.68
N ASP A 281 -4.29 -7.91 -3.48
CA ASP A 281 -2.90 -7.86 -3.05
C ASP A 281 -2.16 -6.60 -3.56
N LEU A 282 -0.85 -6.63 -3.44
CA LEU A 282 0.02 -5.51 -3.81
C LEU A 282 -0.02 -5.14 -5.31
N ALA A 283 -0.37 -6.07 -6.19
CA ALA A 283 -0.40 -5.87 -7.64
C ALA A 283 -1.82 -5.65 -8.18
N TYR A 284 -2.84 -5.74 -7.34
CA TYR A 284 -4.24 -5.66 -7.77
C TYR A 284 -4.55 -4.43 -8.63
N ALA A 285 -4.01 -3.28 -8.30
CA ALA A 285 -4.24 -2.05 -9.06
C ALA A 285 -3.94 -2.19 -10.57
N ILE A 286 -3.01 -3.08 -10.93
CA ILE A 286 -2.65 -3.40 -12.32
C ILE A 286 -3.37 -4.67 -12.78
N GLU A 287 -3.31 -5.73 -11.99
CA GLU A 287 -3.81 -7.05 -12.36
C GLU A 287 -5.32 -7.09 -12.52
N ARG A 288 -6.06 -6.21 -11.87
CA ARG A 288 -7.50 -6.09 -12.10
C ARG A 288 -7.86 -5.85 -13.58
N ARG A 289 -6.94 -5.23 -14.36
CA ARG A 289 -7.11 -4.91 -15.78
C ARG A 289 -6.29 -5.78 -16.71
N ASP A 290 -5.13 -6.20 -16.27
CA ASP A 290 -4.19 -6.98 -17.04
C ASP A 290 -3.47 -7.98 -16.11
N PHE A 291 -4.13 -9.11 -15.87
CA PHE A 291 -3.65 -10.13 -14.95
C PHE A 291 -2.50 -10.94 -15.57
N TRP A 292 -2.57 -11.25 -16.88
CA TRP A 292 -1.62 -12.11 -17.57
C TRP A 292 -0.90 -11.37 -18.68
N ALA A 293 0.42 -11.28 -18.60
CA ALA A 293 1.22 -10.52 -19.57
C ALA A 293 1.44 -11.25 -20.91
N ALA A 294 1.27 -12.56 -20.97
CA ALA A 294 1.62 -13.40 -22.12
C ALA A 294 0.55 -13.44 -23.23
N GLY A 295 -0.62 -12.86 -23.03
CA GLY A 295 -1.73 -12.88 -23.99
C GLY A 295 -1.66 -11.77 -25.04
N GLU A 296 -2.32 -11.99 -26.19
CA GLU A 296 -2.51 -10.94 -27.20
C GLU A 296 -3.44 -9.81 -26.70
N LEU A 297 -4.43 -10.17 -25.86
CA LEU A 297 -5.36 -9.23 -25.22
C LEU A 297 -5.15 -9.23 -23.70
N PRO A 298 -5.31 -8.07 -23.02
CA PRO A 298 -5.25 -8.00 -21.57
C PRO A 298 -6.46 -8.73 -20.96
N ILE A 299 -6.19 -9.69 -20.07
CA ILE A 299 -7.20 -10.46 -19.34
C ILE A 299 -7.34 -9.85 -17.94
N SER A 300 -8.56 -9.58 -17.50
CA SER A 300 -8.81 -9.10 -16.14
C SER A 300 -8.56 -10.20 -15.10
N GLN A 301 -8.23 -9.81 -13.88
CA GLN A 301 -8.04 -10.78 -12.79
C GLN A 301 -9.31 -11.61 -12.54
N ALA A 302 -10.48 -11.01 -12.64
CA ALA A 302 -11.75 -11.71 -12.43
C ALA A 302 -11.97 -12.84 -13.45
N GLU A 303 -11.60 -12.59 -14.72
CA GLU A 303 -11.67 -13.59 -15.80
C GLU A 303 -10.62 -14.69 -15.62
N ALA A 304 -9.36 -14.29 -15.37
CA ALA A 304 -8.25 -15.21 -15.18
C ALA A 304 -8.52 -16.19 -14.01
N VAL A 305 -8.97 -15.67 -12.87
CA VAL A 305 -9.30 -16.47 -11.69
C VAL A 305 -10.43 -17.45 -11.94
N ALA A 306 -11.42 -17.09 -12.77
CA ALA A 306 -12.49 -17.99 -13.16
C ALA A 306 -12.02 -19.18 -14.01
N ALA A 307 -10.91 -19.03 -14.71
CA ALA A 307 -10.33 -20.05 -15.59
C ALA A 307 -9.30 -20.97 -14.91
N ILE A 308 -8.78 -20.58 -13.74
CA ILE A 308 -7.71 -21.34 -13.06
C ILE A 308 -8.32 -22.27 -12.01
N ASP A 309 -7.97 -23.56 -12.07
CA ASP A 309 -8.33 -24.53 -11.03
C ASP A 309 -7.26 -24.53 -9.94
N TRP A 310 -7.51 -23.80 -8.84
CA TRP A 310 -6.58 -23.66 -7.72
C TRP A 310 -7.00 -24.52 -6.52
N ALA A 311 -7.03 -25.82 -6.70
CA ALA A 311 -7.49 -26.71 -5.65
C ALA A 311 -6.66 -26.60 -4.36
N HIS A 312 -5.32 -26.59 -4.48
CA HIS A 312 -4.40 -26.51 -3.33
C HIS A 312 -3.25 -25.56 -3.60
N SER A 313 -2.88 -24.79 -2.58
CA SER A 313 -1.73 -23.90 -2.62
C SER A 313 -1.15 -23.68 -1.23
N GLY A 314 -0.08 -22.91 -1.12
CA GLY A 314 0.55 -22.59 0.15
C GLY A 314 1.18 -21.21 0.15
N LYS A 315 1.40 -20.67 1.35
CA LYS A 315 2.06 -19.39 1.55
C LYS A 315 2.97 -19.42 2.76
N VAL A 316 4.10 -18.76 2.63
CA VAL A 316 5.03 -18.49 3.73
C VAL A 316 5.37 -17.01 3.74
N GLU A 317 5.29 -16.40 4.90
CA GLU A 317 5.72 -15.03 5.15
C GLU A 317 6.69 -15.03 6.33
N LEU A 318 7.83 -14.39 6.14
CA LEU A 318 8.86 -14.17 7.15
C LEU A 318 9.04 -12.68 7.36
N ARG A 319 9.02 -12.24 8.62
CA ARG A 319 9.30 -10.86 9.00
C ARG A 319 10.37 -10.85 10.08
N ALA A 320 11.35 -9.97 9.90
CA ALA A 320 12.41 -9.71 10.86
C ALA A 320 12.44 -8.22 11.20
N GLU A 321 12.47 -7.90 12.48
CA GLU A 321 12.53 -6.53 12.99
C GLU A 321 13.63 -6.43 14.04
N SER A 322 14.53 -5.45 13.89
CA SER A 322 15.60 -5.19 14.85
C SER A 322 15.89 -3.69 14.90
N GLY A 323 15.22 -2.97 15.80
CA GLY A 323 15.36 -1.52 15.92
C GLY A 323 15.10 -0.81 14.59
N PRO A 324 16.14 -0.25 13.96
CA PRO A 324 15.99 0.52 12.72
C PRO A 324 15.89 -0.35 11.46
N LEU A 325 15.98 -1.67 11.56
CA LEU A 325 15.87 -2.60 10.43
C LEU A 325 14.57 -3.37 10.48
N SER A 326 13.82 -3.40 9.39
CA SER A 326 12.72 -4.31 9.16
C SER A 326 12.84 -4.97 7.80
N ALA A 327 12.55 -6.26 7.71
CA ALA A 327 12.50 -7.00 6.47
C ALA A 327 11.29 -7.95 6.49
N THR A 328 10.55 -7.99 5.39
CA THR A 328 9.44 -8.93 5.18
C THR A 328 9.63 -9.61 3.85
N ALA A 329 9.51 -10.93 3.81
CA ALA A 329 9.54 -11.72 2.59
C ALA A 329 8.30 -12.61 2.54
N VAL A 330 7.64 -12.67 1.40
CA VAL A 330 6.44 -13.50 1.16
C VAL A 330 6.69 -14.36 -0.06
N LEU A 331 6.32 -15.63 0.03
CA LEU A 331 6.24 -16.57 -1.08
C LEU A 331 4.86 -17.23 -1.03
N ALA A 332 4.12 -17.15 -2.12
CA ALA A 332 2.79 -17.73 -2.24
C ALA A 332 2.69 -18.55 -3.54
N ALA A 333 2.22 -19.79 -3.44
CA ALA A 333 1.83 -20.57 -4.61
C ALA A 333 0.44 -20.13 -5.07
N MET A 334 0.23 -20.08 -6.39
CA MET A 334 -1.01 -19.71 -7.06
C MET A 334 -1.60 -20.88 -7.86
N GLY A 335 -1.34 -22.09 -7.47
CA GLY A 335 -1.71 -23.31 -8.17
C GLY A 335 -0.55 -24.31 -8.10
N GLN A 336 -0.45 -25.19 -9.10
CA GLN A 336 0.55 -26.26 -9.07
C GLN A 336 1.96 -25.75 -9.37
N ASP A 337 2.10 -24.79 -10.30
CA ASP A 337 3.42 -24.37 -10.82
C ASP A 337 3.68 -22.87 -10.78
N LEU A 338 2.69 -22.05 -10.48
CA LEU A 338 2.82 -20.58 -10.45
C LEU A 338 3.01 -20.05 -9.03
N PHE A 339 3.90 -19.07 -8.91
CA PHE A 339 4.27 -18.47 -7.65
C PHE A 339 4.27 -16.95 -7.72
N ASN A 340 3.97 -16.34 -6.58
CA ASN A 340 4.20 -14.92 -6.32
C ASN A 340 5.20 -14.79 -5.19
N ALA A 341 6.17 -13.89 -5.33
CA ALA A 341 7.11 -13.56 -4.27
C ALA A 341 7.18 -12.04 -4.09
N SER A 342 7.36 -11.60 -2.86
CA SER A 342 7.64 -10.19 -2.57
C SER A 342 8.62 -10.04 -1.42
N VAL A 343 9.35 -8.93 -1.43
CA VAL A 343 10.26 -8.53 -0.37
C VAL A 343 10.11 -7.04 -0.09
N VAL A 344 10.12 -6.66 1.18
CA VAL A 344 10.18 -5.27 1.64
C VAL A 344 11.29 -5.18 2.67
N VAL A 345 12.20 -4.25 2.51
CA VAL A 345 13.29 -3.97 3.46
C VAL A 345 13.31 -2.48 3.76
N ASN A 346 13.30 -2.12 5.03
CA ASN A 346 13.53 -0.77 5.49
C ASN A 346 14.67 -0.76 6.49
N ALA A 347 15.61 0.14 6.30
CA ALA A 347 16.78 0.28 7.18
C ALA A 347 17.09 1.76 7.43
N VAL A 348 17.40 2.09 8.67
CA VAL A 348 17.88 3.41 9.06
C VAL A 348 19.20 3.21 9.81
N ALA A 349 20.27 3.82 9.34
CA ALA A 349 21.61 3.70 9.94
C ALA A 349 22.25 5.10 10.06
N GLY A 350 22.10 5.71 11.22
CA GLY A 350 22.53 7.10 11.43
C GLY A 350 21.76 8.03 10.49
N ASP A 351 22.49 8.71 9.61
CA ASP A 351 21.95 9.65 8.64
C ASP A 351 21.54 9.00 7.30
N PHE A 352 21.63 7.68 7.20
CA PHE A 352 21.27 6.92 6.01
C PHE A 352 19.95 6.18 6.20
N GLU A 353 19.03 6.32 5.26
CA GLU A 353 17.76 5.62 5.17
C GLU A 353 17.71 4.85 3.85
N LEU A 354 17.25 3.61 3.89
CA LEU A 354 17.05 2.74 2.74
C LEU A 354 15.69 2.09 2.82
N SER A 355 14.93 2.15 1.74
CA SER A 355 13.70 1.39 1.54
C SER A 355 13.80 0.63 0.22
N VAL A 356 13.53 -0.66 0.26
CA VAL A 356 13.51 -1.53 -0.93
C VAL A 356 12.22 -2.31 -0.92
N PHE A 357 11.53 -2.28 -2.03
CA PHE A 357 10.38 -3.12 -2.32
C PHE A 357 10.66 -3.89 -3.61
N GLY A 358 10.31 -5.17 -3.65
CA GLY A 358 10.39 -5.98 -4.86
C GLY A 358 9.31 -7.05 -4.87
N ALA A 359 8.78 -7.35 -6.06
CA ALA A 359 7.84 -8.44 -6.25
C ALA A 359 8.03 -9.12 -7.61
N LEU A 360 7.90 -10.42 -7.62
CA LEU A 360 7.83 -11.27 -8.80
C LEU A 360 6.44 -11.89 -8.88
N ARG A 361 5.82 -11.80 -10.04
CA ARG A 361 4.44 -12.25 -10.24
C ARG A 361 4.38 -13.35 -11.27
N HIS A 362 3.55 -14.36 -11.01
CA HIS A 362 3.24 -15.46 -11.91
C HIS A 362 4.50 -16.12 -12.48
N PHE A 363 5.46 -16.48 -11.62
CA PHE A 363 6.67 -17.13 -12.05
C PHE A 363 6.65 -18.65 -11.78
N GLU A 364 7.28 -19.40 -12.65
CA GLU A 364 7.64 -20.80 -12.46
C GLU A 364 9.12 -20.90 -12.09
N PHE A 365 9.50 -21.85 -11.25
CA PHE A 365 10.90 -22.04 -10.91
C PHE A 365 11.72 -22.42 -12.17
N GLY A 366 12.74 -21.59 -12.47
CA GLY A 366 13.59 -21.78 -13.65
C GLY A 366 13.13 -21.02 -14.90
N HIS A 367 12.01 -20.31 -14.84
CA HIS A 367 11.53 -19.45 -15.92
C HIS A 367 11.47 -17.97 -15.45
N ASN A 368 11.44 -17.06 -16.41
CA ASN A 368 11.29 -15.65 -16.13
C ASN A 368 9.87 -15.36 -15.57
N PRO A 369 9.73 -14.46 -14.61
CA PRO A 369 8.42 -14.03 -14.15
C PRO A 369 7.69 -13.23 -15.24
N ASP A 370 6.37 -13.35 -15.27
CA ASP A 370 5.54 -12.53 -16.16
C ASP A 370 5.71 -11.05 -15.86
N ARG A 371 5.82 -10.73 -14.56
CA ARG A 371 6.05 -9.36 -14.09
C ARG A 371 7.05 -9.33 -12.95
N ALA A 372 7.94 -8.35 -13.02
CA ALA A 372 8.82 -7.97 -11.93
C ALA A 372 8.58 -6.50 -11.58
N LEU A 373 8.24 -6.24 -10.34
CA LEU A 373 8.05 -4.92 -9.77
C LEU A 373 9.20 -4.64 -8.81
N GLY A 374 9.61 -3.41 -8.69
CA GLY A 374 10.58 -3.06 -7.68
C GLY A 374 10.81 -1.56 -7.57
N LEU A 375 11.04 -1.10 -6.36
CA LEU A 375 11.41 0.27 -6.06
C LEU A 375 12.45 0.25 -4.95
N ALA A 376 13.55 0.94 -5.16
CA ALA A 376 14.56 1.17 -4.15
C ALA A 376 14.71 2.68 -3.96
N GLU A 377 14.67 3.12 -2.72
CA GLU A 377 14.88 4.52 -2.33
C GLU A 377 15.96 4.58 -1.27
N ALA A 378 16.91 5.47 -1.46
CA ALA A 378 17.97 5.76 -0.50
C ALA A 378 18.00 7.26 -0.23
N ARG A 379 18.17 7.63 1.03
CA ARG A 379 18.34 9.01 1.47
C ARG A 379 19.55 9.09 2.38
N TYR A 380 20.38 10.10 2.19
CA TYR A 380 21.53 10.37 3.03
C TYR A 380 21.56 11.84 3.46
N ARG A 381 21.54 12.08 4.77
CA ARG A 381 21.68 13.40 5.37
C ARG A 381 23.17 13.66 5.59
N PHE A 382 23.71 14.64 4.90
CA PHE A 382 25.14 14.97 4.98
C PHE A 382 25.42 16.23 5.81
N LEU A 383 24.40 17.02 6.12
CA LEU A 383 24.40 18.15 7.05
C LEU A 383 23.05 18.20 7.77
N ASP A 384 22.92 18.96 8.86
CA ASP A 384 21.71 19.02 9.68
C ASP A 384 20.42 19.33 8.88
N TYR A 385 20.56 20.13 7.81
CA TYR A 385 19.42 20.56 6.99
C TYR A 385 19.47 20.02 5.56
N PHE A 386 20.59 19.40 5.12
CA PHE A 386 20.79 18.98 3.75
C PHE A 386 20.84 17.47 3.62
N TYR A 387 20.16 16.95 2.63
CA TYR A 387 20.23 15.54 2.28
C TYR A 387 20.27 15.35 0.77
N THR A 388 20.72 14.19 0.36
CA THR A 388 20.60 13.71 -1.02
C THR A 388 19.71 12.48 -1.02
N TRP A 389 19.06 12.23 -2.12
CA TRP A 389 18.23 11.06 -2.31
C TRP A 389 18.41 10.46 -3.71
N LEU A 390 18.15 9.16 -3.79
CA LEU A 390 18.13 8.36 -5.01
C LEU A 390 16.94 7.42 -4.94
N SER A 391 16.18 7.36 -6.01
CA SER A 391 15.12 6.36 -6.20
C SER A 391 15.31 5.70 -7.55
N ALA A 392 15.14 4.39 -7.62
CA ALA A 392 15.18 3.65 -8.88
C ALA A 392 14.23 2.45 -8.80
N GLY A 393 13.49 2.19 -9.87
CA GLY A 393 12.56 1.09 -9.87
C GLY A 393 12.01 0.74 -11.23
N GLN A 394 11.37 -0.42 -11.27
CA GLN A 394 10.51 -0.86 -12.35
C GLN A 394 9.09 -0.94 -11.81
N LEU A 395 8.25 -0.09 -12.33
CA LEU A 395 6.82 -0.01 -12.05
C LEU A 395 6.03 -0.34 -13.31
N TYR A 396 4.72 -0.18 -13.28
CA TYR A 396 3.88 -0.44 -14.44
C TYR A 396 2.94 0.72 -14.67
N ARG A 397 2.69 1.02 -15.93
CA ARG A 397 1.68 1.97 -16.39
C ARG A 397 0.66 1.23 -17.25
N LEU A 398 -0.60 1.52 -17.03
CA LEU A 398 -1.69 1.06 -17.90
C LEU A 398 -1.82 2.01 -19.09
N ASP A 399 -1.86 1.46 -20.30
CA ASP A 399 -2.20 2.22 -21.50
C ASP A 399 -3.73 2.39 -21.64
N GLU A 400 -4.17 3.09 -22.69
CA GLU A 400 -5.59 3.34 -22.95
C GLU A 400 -6.40 2.05 -23.17
N SER A 401 -5.77 0.97 -23.61
CA SER A 401 -6.39 -0.36 -23.74
C SER A 401 -6.46 -1.12 -22.41
N GLY A 402 -5.83 -0.59 -21.36
CA GLY A 402 -5.69 -1.23 -20.06
C GLY A 402 -4.61 -2.29 -19.99
N ARG A 403 -3.68 -2.33 -20.98
CA ARG A 403 -2.51 -3.21 -20.95
C ARG A 403 -1.42 -2.60 -20.06
N ALA A 404 -0.84 -3.42 -19.19
CA ALA A 404 0.26 -3.02 -18.35
C ALA A 404 1.59 -3.05 -19.13
N SER A 405 2.30 -1.95 -19.14
CA SER A 405 3.65 -1.83 -19.71
C SER A 405 4.66 -1.52 -18.62
N ALA A 406 5.80 -2.23 -18.61
CA ALA A 406 6.87 -1.93 -17.68
C ALA A 406 7.44 -0.53 -17.90
N LEU A 407 7.58 0.20 -16.79
CA LEU A 407 8.15 1.53 -16.75
C LEU A 407 9.35 1.52 -15.81
N PHE A 408 10.54 1.56 -16.38
CA PHE A 408 11.73 1.85 -15.58
C PHE A 408 11.81 3.34 -15.32
N THR A 409 11.97 3.71 -14.05
CA THR A 409 12.13 5.09 -13.59
C THR A 409 13.27 5.17 -12.61
N TRP A 410 13.99 6.27 -12.63
CA TRP A 410 14.92 6.62 -11.58
C TRP A 410 14.91 8.12 -11.35
N SER A 411 15.23 8.52 -10.16
CA SER A 411 15.30 9.92 -9.78
C SER A 411 16.39 10.15 -8.73
N THR A 412 17.01 11.30 -8.76
CA THR A 412 18.00 11.71 -7.77
C THR A 412 17.94 13.20 -7.55
N GLY A 413 18.34 13.63 -6.38
CA GLY A 413 18.33 15.04 -6.07
C GLY A 413 18.96 15.38 -4.73
N VAL A 414 18.83 16.64 -4.40
CA VAL A 414 19.20 17.21 -3.11
C VAL A 414 18.00 17.88 -2.50
N GLY A 415 17.90 17.81 -1.18
CA GLY A 415 16.82 18.44 -0.44
C GLY A 415 17.36 19.29 0.70
N VAL A 416 16.58 20.27 1.09
CA VAL A 416 16.79 21.10 2.26
C VAL A 416 15.57 20.98 3.15
N ALA A 417 15.75 20.60 4.43
CA ALA A 417 14.70 20.55 5.41
C ALA A 417 15.01 21.47 6.57
N PHE A 418 14.14 22.45 6.81
CA PHE A 418 14.26 23.37 7.93
C PHE A 418 13.35 22.90 9.07
N LEU A 419 13.95 22.51 10.20
CA LEU A 419 13.21 22.21 11.43
C LEU A 419 12.67 23.51 12.01
N LEU A 420 11.36 23.64 12.11
CA LEU A 420 10.72 24.84 12.66
C LEU A 420 10.76 24.85 14.20
N ASN A 421 10.83 23.67 14.81
CA ASN A 421 11.04 23.50 16.25
C ASN A 421 12.09 22.39 16.46
N PRO A 422 13.39 22.72 16.54
CA PRO A 422 14.39 21.74 16.86
C PRO A 422 14.09 21.13 18.26
N PRO A 423 14.33 19.83 18.45
CA PRO A 423 14.18 19.21 19.76
C PRO A 423 15.07 19.97 20.77
N PRO A 424 14.61 20.11 22.02
CA PRO A 424 15.44 20.74 23.05
C PRO A 424 16.78 20.01 23.12
N GLU A 425 17.88 20.76 23.08
CA GLU A 425 19.22 20.18 23.18
C GLU A 425 19.25 19.26 24.42
N PRO A 426 19.73 18.01 24.29
CA PRO A 426 19.93 17.17 25.47
C PRO A 426 20.88 17.93 26.38
N ASN A 427 20.43 18.19 27.62
CA ASN A 427 21.25 18.86 28.63
C ASN A 427 22.63 18.20 28.67
N ARG A 428 23.64 18.91 28.22
CA ARG A 428 25.05 18.52 28.26
C ARG A 428 25.55 18.40 29.69
#